data_10d5dd5c63f0309f2d3d9d971ad6d08f
#
_entry.id   10d5dd5c63f0309f2d3d9d971ad6d08f
#
_cell.length_a   1.000
_cell.length_b   1.000
_cell.length_c   1.000
_cell.angle_alpha   90.00
_cell.angle_beta   90.00
_cell.angle_gamma   90.00
#
_symmetry.space_group_name_H-M   'P 1'
#
loop_
_entity.id
_entity.type
_entity.pdbx_description
1 polymer ?
#
loop_
_entity_poly.entity_id
_entity_poly.type
_entity_poly.pdbx_seq_one_letter_code
_entity_poly.pdbx_strand_id
1 'polypeptide(L)'
;MCFVHSGNAGGLVQRAAIGEAAAAAFSGVAAGTWSTGMDVAGSGGPDVVAGAGAERVLDGYREVLHNRWNRDLPPAATVRPGEVIQLLCRDALDIGQAARTLTPERSLTLDLGGVHPLTGPVEVEGAEPGDILEVEVLDVSPLVDFGYVVISPALGLFGSLRPHVAAPLANFTEASQLSDPTPGPAAGAIPEDQPYHTGAPFVQLFHFERGQSTGFATFTGMDTGKQARIPIAPFMGIYGVAPMRKGMYRTLPPNVSGAMGGNADIRQLVKGARIQFPVYAEGAKFSAGDGHMAQGDGEVCVTAIETLMAVTLRFQVIKNTVIAGTRAIVPAADPTQLAMSAEMLAQGYYHTTGTGPDLMENARNAVRDMIDWLVTDQGVSLHEAYALCSVAGDLKISEVVDVPNWVVSMTLPRGIFG
;
A
#
# COMPACT_ATOMS: atom_id res chain seq x y z
N MET A 1 -31.69 34.87 -9.46
CA MET A 1 -31.82 35.38 -10.84
C MET A 1 -31.12 34.39 -11.75
N CYS A 2 -31.89 33.64 -12.51
CA CYS A 2 -31.41 32.72 -13.55
C CYS A 2 -30.87 33.48 -14.75
N PHE A 3 -29.79 33.02 -15.33
CA PHE A 3 -29.49 33.22 -16.74
C PHE A 3 -29.22 31.88 -17.40
N VAL A 4 -30.16 31.45 -18.19
CA VAL A 4 -30.05 30.41 -19.22
C VAL A 4 -29.45 31.05 -20.46
N HIS A 5 -28.45 30.48 -21.08
CA HIS A 5 -28.13 30.73 -22.49
C HIS A 5 -27.94 29.41 -23.22
N SER A 6 -28.80 29.26 -24.20
CA SER A 6 -28.91 28.17 -25.18
C SER A 6 -28.09 28.46 -26.45
N GLY A 7 -27.68 27.38 -27.11
CA GLY A 7 -27.38 27.30 -28.55
C GLY A 7 -25.87 27.24 -28.84
N ASN A 8 -25.36 26.36 -29.64
CA ASN A 8 -25.83 25.85 -30.89
C ASN A 8 -25.02 24.59 -31.34
N ALA A 9 -25.65 23.81 -32.17
CA ALA A 9 -25.23 22.57 -32.79
C ALA A 9 -24.09 22.76 -33.82
N GLY A 10 -23.35 21.67 -34.06
CA GLY A 10 -22.66 21.45 -35.32
C GLY A 10 -21.28 20.84 -35.21
N GLY A 11 -21.13 19.53 -35.43
CA GLY A 11 -19.82 18.94 -35.60
C GLY A 11 -19.81 17.43 -35.51
N LEU A 12 -20.61 16.72 -36.30
CA LEU A 12 -20.39 15.31 -36.65
C LEU A 12 -19.15 15.22 -37.54
N VAL A 13 -18.04 14.73 -37.01
CA VAL A 13 -16.93 14.23 -37.85
C VAL A 13 -16.51 12.86 -37.35
N GLN A 14 -16.85 11.88 -38.17
CA GLN A 14 -16.23 10.58 -38.40
C GLN A 14 -15.57 9.87 -37.19
N ARG A 15 -16.36 9.03 -36.55
CA ARG A 15 -15.87 7.80 -35.92
C ARG A 15 -15.88 6.70 -36.97
N ALA A 16 -14.73 6.40 -37.58
CA ALA A 16 -14.51 5.16 -38.31
C ALA A 16 -13.02 4.79 -38.26
N ALA A 17 -12.78 3.54 -37.96
CA ALA A 17 -11.56 2.77 -38.24
C ALA A 17 -10.33 3.05 -37.35
N ILE A 18 -10.41 2.85 -36.05
CA ILE A 18 -9.25 2.46 -35.20
C ILE A 18 -9.63 1.28 -34.26
N GLY A 19 -10.68 0.53 -34.59
CA GLY A 19 -11.23 -0.52 -33.71
C GLY A 19 -10.63 -1.92 -33.89
N GLU A 20 -10.00 -2.26 -34.99
CA GLU A 20 -9.62 -3.65 -35.27
C GLU A 20 -8.11 -3.94 -35.27
N ALA A 21 -7.27 -2.97 -35.45
CA ALA A 21 -5.80 -3.18 -35.41
C ALA A 21 -5.24 -3.20 -33.95
N ALA A 22 -5.91 -2.62 -33.01
CA ALA A 22 -5.51 -2.65 -31.59
C ALA A 22 -5.93 -3.95 -30.88
N ALA A 23 -6.99 -4.62 -31.35
CA ALA A 23 -7.44 -5.88 -30.75
C ALA A 23 -6.53 -7.07 -31.14
N ALA A 24 -5.87 -7.02 -32.27
CA ALA A 24 -4.99 -8.09 -32.75
C ALA A 24 -3.58 -8.07 -32.09
N ALA A 25 -3.14 -6.94 -31.59
CA ALA A 25 -1.84 -6.82 -30.90
C ALA A 25 -1.88 -7.28 -29.43
N PHE A 26 -3.06 -7.44 -28.84
CA PHE A 26 -3.24 -7.80 -27.42
C PHE A 26 -3.78 -9.23 -27.19
N SER A 27 -4.06 -10.00 -28.25
CA SER A 27 -4.49 -11.39 -28.11
C SER A 27 -3.35 -12.38 -27.81
N GLY A 28 -2.13 -11.91 -27.60
CA GLY A 28 -0.94 -12.70 -27.28
C GLY A 28 -0.45 -12.65 -25.84
N VAL A 29 -1.08 -11.86 -24.98
CA VAL A 29 -0.79 -11.90 -23.54
C VAL A 29 -1.84 -12.80 -22.87
N ALA A 30 -1.78 -14.09 -23.22
CA ALA A 30 -2.24 -15.15 -22.34
C ALA A 30 -1.54 -14.97 -21.00
N ALA A 31 -2.25 -15.29 -19.89
CA ALA A 31 -1.72 -15.34 -18.55
C ALA A 31 -0.23 -15.71 -18.55
N GLY A 32 0.62 -14.70 -18.58
CA GLY A 32 2.06 -14.89 -18.60
C GLY A 32 2.44 -15.48 -17.26
N THR A 33 2.88 -16.74 -17.27
CA THR A 33 3.65 -17.31 -16.18
C THR A 33 4.87 -16.42 -16.01
N TRP A 34 4.89 -15.64 -14.95
CA TRP A 34 6.01 -14.80 -14.59
C TRP A 34 7.19 -15.69 -14.23
N SER A 35 8.11 -15.87 -15.17
CA SER A 35 9.46 -16.24 -14.81
C SER A 35 10.17 -14.94 -14.44
N THR A 36 10.17 -14.59 -13.16
CA THR A 36 11.12 -13.60 -12.65
C THR A 36 12.51 -14.17 -12.94
N GLY A 37 13.31 -13.47 -13.73
CA GLY A 37 14.69 -13.84 -14.04
C GLY A 37 15.64 -13.75 -12.83
N MET A 38 15.12 -13.79 -11.64
CA MET A 38 15.81 -14.12 -10.40
C MET A 38 15.28 -15.48 -9.97
N ASP A 39 16.15 -16.49 -10.09
CA ASP A 39 15.95 -17.76 -9.40
C ASP A 39 15.63 -17.49 -7.93
N VAL A 40 14.37 -17.51 -7.56
CA VAL A 40 13.90 -17.72 -6.20
C VAL A 40 14.10 -19.22 -5.91
N ALA A 41 15.30 -19.71 -6.23
CA ALA A 41 15.76 -21.05 -5.97
C ALA A 41 16.16 -21.21 -4.51
N GLY A 42 15.19 -21.05 -3.69
CA GLY A 42 15.01 -21.63 -2.38
C GLY A 42 13.55 -22.06 -2.34
N SER A 43 13.20 -23.02 -3.15
CA SER A 43 11.85 -23.43 -3.54
C SER A 43 11.05 -24.15 -2.45
N GLY A 44 11.23 -23.80 -1.20
CA GLY A 44 10.26 -24.04 -0.17
C GLY A 44 9.54 -22.74 0.08
N GLY A 45 8.33 -22.56 -0.44
CA GLY A 45 7.42 -21.60 0.18
C GLY A 45 7.44 -21.88 1.69
N PRO A 46 7.27 -20.86 2.55
CA PRO A 46 7.32 -21.09 3.99
C PRO A 46 6.37 -22.22 4.36
N ASP A 47 6.79 -23.17 5.21
CA ASP A 47 5.92 -24.24 5.68
C ASP A 47 4.64 -23.63 6.21
N VAL A 48 3.56 -23.83 5.46
CA VAL A 48 2.29 -23.17 5.68
C VAL A 48 1.60 -23.86 6.85
N VAL A 49 1.58 -23.20 7.99
CA VAL A 49 0.63 -23.55 9.04
C VAL A 49 -0.68 -22.85 8.67
N ALA A 50 -1.67 -23.62 8.26
CA ALA A 50 -3.01 -23.08 8.03
C ALA A 50 -3.43 -22.28 9.28
N GLY A 51 -3.78 -21.01 9.10
CA GLY A 51 -4.28 -20.15 10.16
C GLY A 51 -5.49 -20.79 10.84
N ALA A 52 -5.66 -20.60 12.13
CA ALA A 52 -6.72 -21.22 12.91
C ALA A 52 -8.09 -21.01 12.25
N GLY A 53 -8.69 -22.10 11.75
CA GLY A 53 -10.02 -22.12 11.16
C GLY A 53 -10.12 -21.89 9.65
N ALA A 54 -9.00 -21.77 8.92
CA ALA A 54 -9.06 -21.69 7.46
C ALA A 54 -9.45 -23.03 6.83
N GLU A 55 -10.53 -23.03 6.06
CA GLU A 55 -11.03 -24.19 5.32
C GLU A 55 -10.26 -24.38 4.00
N ARG A 56 -9.63 -23.34 3.53
CA ARG A 56 -8.87 -23.28 2.27
C ARG A 56 -7.68 -22.31 2.38
N VAL A 57 -6.60 -22.65 1.69
CA VAL A 57 -5.42 -21.79 1.52
C VAL A 57 -5.22 -21.50 0.04
N LEU A 58 -5.10 -20.24 -0.33
CA LEU A 58 -4.69 -19.79 -1.67
C LEU A 58 -3.22 -19.34 -1.60
N ASP A 59 -2.34 -20.11 -2.23
CA ASP A 59 -0.90 -19.92 -2.13
C ASP A 59 -0.39 -19.02 -3.26
N GLY A 60 -0.18 -17.74 -2.98
CA GLY A 60 0.37 -16.76 -3.91
C GLY A 60 1.80 -17.04 -4.40
N TYR A 61 2.47 -18.09 -3.90
CA TYR A 61 3.77 -18.55 -4.39
C TYR A 61 3.67 -19.64 -5.45
N ARG A 62 2.54 -20.33 -5.54
CA ARG A 62 2.32 -21.49 -6.42
C ARG A 62 1.19 -21.29 -7.40
N GLU A 63 0.26 -20.40 -7.10
CA GLU A 63 -0.97 -20.19 -7.85
C GLU A 63 -0.95 -18.88 -8.61
N VAL A 64 -2.00 -18.61 -9.36
CA VAL A 64 -2.07 -17.42 -10.23
C VAL A 64 -2.05 -16.16 -9.40
N LEU A 65 -1.03 -15.36 -9.63
CA LEU A 65 -0.92 -14.00 -9.14
C LEU A 65 -1.29 -13.01 -10.23
N HIS A 66 -1.71 -11.84 -9.84
CA HIS A 66 -1.84 -10.71 -10.75
C HIS A 66 -1.31 -9.43 -10.09
N ASN A 67 -0.97 -8.45 -10.90
CA ASN A 67 -0.57 -7.11 -10.46
C ASN A 67 -1.32 -6.02 -11.24
N ARG A 68 -2.49 -6.40 -11.73
CA ARG A 68 -3.41 -5.49 -12.43
C ARG A 68 -4.83 -5.78 -12.00
N TRP A 69 -5.52 -4.76 -11.56
CA TRP A 69 -6.95 -4.83 -11.37
C TRP A 69 -7.64 -5.01 -12.71
N ASN A 70 -8.34 -6.09 -12.87
CA ASN A 70 -9.09 -6.40 -14.09
C ASN A 70 -10.29 -7.29 -13.74
N ARG A 71 -11.49 -6.81 -14.03
CA ARG A 71 -12.74 -7.54 -13.76
C ARG A 71 -12.92 -8.83 -14.59
N ASP A 72 -12.18 -8.97 -15.67
CA ASP A 72 -12.28 -10.11 -16.58
C ASP A 72 -11.28 -11.24 -16.19
N LEU A 73 -10.48 -11.06 -15.13
CA LEU A 73 -9.61 -12.13 -14.63
C LEU A 73 -10.44 -13.33 -14.16
N PRO A 74 -10.02 -14.57 -14.52
CA PRO A 74 -10.63 -15.77 -13.97
C PRO A 74 -10.36 -15.83 -12.44
N PRO A 75 -11.28 -16.36 -11.65
CA PRO A 75 -11.05 -16.53 -10.23
C PRO A 75 -9.97 -17.60 -9.97
N ALA A 76 -9.06 -17.32 -9.04
CA ALA A 76 -8.10 -18.28 -8.52
C ALA A 76 -8.75 -19.23 -7.50
N ALA A 77 -9.78 -18.77 -6.82
CA ALA A 77 -10.61 -19.56 -5.91
C ALA A 77 -12.05 -19.03 -5.89
N THR A 78 -13.01 -19.91 -5.57
CA THR A 78 -14.41 -19.54 -5.33
C THR A 78 -14.79 -19.97 -3.93
N VAL A 79 -15.42 -19.10 -3.15
CA VAL A 79 -15.86 -19.34 -1.77
C VAL A 79 -17.33 -18.97 -1.59
N ARG A 80 -17.98 -19.60 -0.64
CA ARG A 80 -19.33 -19.24 -0.20
C ARG A 80 -19.26 -18.15 0.88
N PRO A 81 -20.28 -17.28 0.99
CA PRO A 81 -20.42 -16.39 2.13
C PRO A 81 -20.34 -17.17 3.46
N GLY A 82 -19.52 -16.68 4.40
CA GLY A 82 -19.24 -17.30 5.69
C GLY A 82 -18.04 -18.25 5.71
N GLU A 83 -17.59 -18.74 4.56
CA GLU A 83 -16.41 -19.59 4.44
C GLU A 83 -15.12 -18.81 4.76
N VAL A 84 -14.15 -19.48 5.39
CA VAL A 84 -12.89 -18.88 5.80
C VAL A 84 -11.77 -19.31 4.85
N ILE A 85 -11.07 -18.35 4.28
CA ILE A 85 -9.92 -18.58 3.41
C ILE A 85 -8.69 -17.85 3.93
N GLN A 86 -7.52 -18.46 3.77
CA GLN A 86 -6.23 -17.83 4.01
C GLN A 86 -5.54 -17.53 2.67
N LEU A 87 -5.05 -16.32 2.50
CA LEU A 87 -4.23 -15.90 1.36
C LEU A 87 -2.78 -15.77 1.83
N LEU A 88 -1.85 -16.42 1.12
CA LEU A 88 -0.43 -16.22 1.30
C LEU A 88 0.04 -15.19 0.29
N CYS A 89 0.47 -14.04 0.76
CA CYS A 89 0.82 -12.90 -0.07
C CYS A 89 2.32 -12.66 -0.08
N ARG A 90 2.84 -12.34 -1.26
CA ARG A 90 4.22 -11.87 -1.44
C ARG A 90 4.36 -10.45 -0.94
N ASP A 91 5.61 -10.03 -0.71
CA ASP A 91 5.93 -8.65 -0.37
C ASP A 91 5.69 -7.69 -1.55
N ALA A 92 5.59 -6.39 -1.24
CA ALA A 92 5.29 -5.34 -2.21
C ALA A 92 6.17 -5.37 -3.46
N LEU A 93 7.47 -5.57 -3.29
CA LEU A 93 8.46 -5.51 -4.37
C LEU A 93 8.69 -6.86 -5.07
N ASP A 94 8.01 -7.92 -4.64
CA ASP A 94 8.17 -9.31 -5.15
C ASP A 94 9.62 -9.84 -5.08
N ILE A 95 10.34 -9.50 -4.03
CA ILE A 95 11.73 -9.91 -3.84
C ILE A 95 11.93 -11.00 -2.77
N GLY A 96 10.93 -11.24 -1.93
CA GLY A 96 10.92 -12.34 -0.99
C GLY A 96 12.16 -12.40 -0.10
N GLN A 97 12.76 -13.58 0.03
CA GLN A 97 13.97 -13.79 0.83
C GLN A 97 15.19 -12.98 0.36
N ALA A 98 15.22 -12.54 -0.91
CA ALA A 98 16.31 -11.71 -1.43
C ALA A 98 16.37 -10.32 -0.76
N ALA A 99 15.27 -9.88 -0.12
CA ALA A 99 15.24 -8.64 0.65
C ALA A 99 16.26 -8.64 1.80
N ARG A 100 16.62 -9.80 2.37
CA ARG A 100 17.64 -9.91 3.42
C ARG A 100 19.01 -9.39 3.01
N THR A 101 19.29 -9.41 1.72
CA THR A 101 20.57 -8.99 1.14
C THR A 101 20.40 -7.85 0.14
N LEU A 102 19.26 -7.20 0.17
CA LEU A 102 18.98 -6.04 -0.68
C LEU A 102 19.92 -4.89 -0.28
N THR A 103 20.72 -4.43 -1.25
CA THR A 103 21.53 -3.22 -1.05
C THR A 103 20.84 -1.99 -1.62
N PRO A 104 21.19 -0.78 -1.15
CA PRO A 104 20.63 0.46 -1.70
C PRO A 104 20.75 0.55 -3.22
N GLU A 105 21.90 0.18 -3.79
CA GLU A 105 22.13 0.25 -5.25
C GLU A 105 21.24 -0.74 -6.00
N ARG A 106 21.04 -1.94 -5.48
CA ARG A 106 20.16 -2.95 -6.07
C ARG A 106 18.70 -2.51 -6.01
N SER A 107 18.28 -1.76 -5.00
CA SER A 107 16.91 -1.28 -4.89
C SER A 107 16.51 -0.36 -6.06
N LEU A 108 17.48 0.34 -6.66
CA LEU A 108 17.26 1.19 -7.85
C LEU A 108 17.04 0.40 -9.15
N THR A 109 17.37 -0.89 -9.16
CA THR A 109 17.27 -1.75 -10.34
C THR A 109 16.12 -2.74 -10.28
N LEU A 110 15.27 -2.64 -9.25
CA LEU A 110 14.10 -3.50 -9.11
C LEU A 110 13.09 -3.23 -10.23
N ASP A 111 12.49 -4.30 -10.74
CA ASP A 111 11.42 -4.19 -11.74
C ASP A 111 10.10 -3.78 -11.06
N LEU A 112 9.83 -2.49 -11.08
CA LEU A 112 8.56 -1.95 -10.58
C LEU A 112 7.36 -2.30 -11.47
N GLY A 113 7.55 -2.95 -12.61
CA GLY A 113 6.47 -3.48 -13.45
C GLY A 113 5.68 -4.59 -12.78
N GLY A 114 6.31 -5.35 -11.88
CA GLY A 114 5.71 -6.42 -11.08
C GLY A 114 4.92 -5.95 -9.84
N VAL A 115 5.13 -4.74 -9.40
CA VAL A 115 4.59 -4.19 -8.14
C VAL A 115 3.12 -3.80 -8.30
N HIS A 116 2.21 -4.15 -7.42
CA HIS A 116 2.32 -5.09 -6.31
C HIS A 116 1.77 -6.45 -6.72
N PRO A 117 2.39 -7.56 -6.34
CA PRO A 117 1.80 -8.88 -6.58
C PRO A 117 0.60 -9.08 -5.65
N LEU A 118 -0.54 -9.43 -6.22
CA LEU A 118 -1.78 -9.67 -5.49
C LEU A 118 -2.15 -11.15 -5.55
N THR A 119 -2.54 -11.69 -4.41
CA THR A 119 -3.10 -13.05 -4.30
C THR A 119 -4.61 -12.99 -4.49
N GLY A 120 -5.09 -13.69 -5.51
CA GLY A 120 -6.47 -13.68 -5.95
C GLY A 120 -6.59 -13.76 -7.48
N PRO A 121 -7.78 -13.45 -8.07
CA PRO A 121 -9.00 -13.01 -7.39
C PRO A 121 -9.75 -14.17 -6.71
N VAL A 122 -10.34 -13.90 -5.57
CA VAL A 122 -11.30 -14.77 -4.90
C VAL A 122 -12.70 -14.36 -5.33
N GLU A 123 -13.43 -15.29 -5.93
CA GLU A 123 -14.83 -15.12 -6.27
C GLU A 123 -15.71 -15.52 -5.07
N VAL A 124 -16.66 -14.67 -4.72
CA VAL A 124 -17.63 -14.95 -3.64
C VAL A 124 -18.99 -15.27 -4.25
N GLU A 125 -19.47 -16.50 -4.05
CA GLU A 125 -20.72 -16.97 -4.61
C GLU A 125 -21.90 -16.05 -4.27
N GLY A 126 -22.69 -15.70 -5.29
CA GLY A 126 -23.88 -14.88 -5.14
C GLY A 126 -23.63 -13.39 -4.95
N ALA A 127 -22.38 -12.90 -4.95
CA ALA A 127 -22.11 -11.47 -4.99
C ALA A 127 -22.40 -10.91 -6.39
N GLU A 128 -23.24 -9.89 -6.48
CA GLU A 128 -23.70 -9.28 -7.72
C GLU A 128 -23.48 -7.77 -7.72
N PRO A 129 -23.33 -7.12 -8.89
CA PRO A 129 -23.27 -5.66 -8.96
C PRO A 129 -24.45 -5.00 -8.25
N GLY A 130 -24.12 -4.06 -7.34
CA GLY A 130 -25.12 -3.38 -6.49
C GLY A 130 -25.27 -3.97 -5.09
N ASP A 131 -24.48 -4.98 -4.76
CA ASP A 131 -24.32 -5.50 -3.41
C ASP A 131 -23.12 -4.85 -2.71
N ILE A 132 -22.93 -5.16 -1.44
CA ILE A 132 -21.70 -4.93 -0.68
C ILE A 132 -21.03 -6.28 -0.42
N LEU A 133 -19.73 -6.36 -0.69
CA LEU A 133 -18.88 -7.41 -0.13
C LEU A 133 -18.32 -6.90 1.21
N GLU A 134 -18.68 -7.54 2.31
CA GLU A 134 -18.04 -7.33 3.61
C GLU A 134 -16.95 -8.39 3.81
N VAL A 135 -15.74 -7.92 4.11
CA VAL A 135 -14.55 -8.75 4.34
C VAL A 135 -14.12 -8.57 5.79
N GLU A 136 -14.18 -9.62 6.56
CA GLU A 136 -13.69 -9.64 7.94
C GLU A 136 -12.25 -10.16 7.97
N VAL A 137 -11.35 -9.41 8.57
CA VAL A 137 -9.95 -9.77 8.77
C VAL A 137 -9.83 -10.57 10.06
N LEU A 138 -9.73 -11.90 9.95
CA LEU A 138 -9.68 -12.80 11.10
C LEU A 138 -8.26 -12.91 11.69
N ASP A 139 -7.24 -12.85 10.83
CA ASP A 139 -5.85 -12.86 11.26
C ASP A 139 -4.94 -12.27 10.16
N VAL A 140 -3.84 -11.65 10.60
CA VAL A 140 -2.73 -11.20 9.72
C VAL A 140 -1.43 -11.54 10.42
N SER A 141 -0.57 -12.31 9.78
CA SER A 141 0.68 -12.78 10.38
C SER A 141 1.80 -12.92 9.36
N PRO A 142 3.06 -12.56 9.73
CA PRO A 142 4.19 -12.64 8.81
C PRO A 142 4.60 -14.09 8.54
N LEU A 143 4.95 -14.37 7.30
CA LEU A 143 5.45 -15.67 6.84
C LEU A 143 6.96 -15.84 7.09
N VAL A 144 7.64 -14.76 7.44
CA VAL A 144 9.09 -14.68 7.69
C VAL A 144 9.35 -13.93 8.99
N ASP A 145 10.61 -13.82 9.39
CA ASP A 145 11.06 -13.18 10.65
C ASP A 145 11.73 -11.81 10.41
N PHE A 146 11.48 -11.21 9.26
CA PHE A 146 12.05 -9.92 8.89
C PHE A 146 11.12 -9.14 7.97
N GLY A 147 11.33 -7.84 7.93
CA GLY A 147 10.77 -6.93 6.95
C GLY A 147 11.78 -5.84 6.59
N TYR A 148 11.42 -5.00 5.64
CA TYR A 148 12.34 -4.00 5.14
C TYR A 148 11.62 -2.68 4.79
N VAL A 149 12.38 -1.59 4.81
CA VAL A 149 12.00 -0.27 4.29
C VAL A 149 12.96 0.05 3.16
N VAL A 150 12.44 0.60 2.07
CA VAL A 150 13.23 1.15 0.96
C VAL A 150 12.91 2.63 0.80
N ILE A 151 13.91 3.49 0.90
CA ILE A 151 13.80 4.89 0.53
C ILE A 151 14.35 5.03 -0.89
N SER A 152 13.48 5.41 -1.82
CA SER A 152 13.87 5.71 -3.20
C SER A 152 13.95 7.22 -3.40
N PRO A 153 15.01 7.72 -4.04
CA PRO A 153 15.13 9.16 -4.35
C PRO A 153 13.97 9.73 -5.18
N ALA A 154 13.24 8.86 -5.90
CA ALA A 154 12.13 9.27 -6.76
C ALA A 154 10.77 9.28 -6.04
N LEU A 155 10.62 8.58 -4.91
CA LEU A 155 9.34 8.27 -4.28
C LEU A 155 9.27 8.82 -2.84
N GLY A 156 8.06 8.76 -2.26
CA GLY A 156 7.80 9.27 -0.91
C GLY A 156 7.59 10.79 -0.87
N LEU A 157 7.41 11.31 0.33
CA LEU A 157 7.08 12.72 0.58
C LEU A 157 8.18 13.69 0.08
N PHE A 158 9.45 13.23 0.13
CA PHE A 158 10.62 13.97 -0.33
C PHE A 158 11.18 13.46 -1.66
N GLY A 159 10.49 12.55 -2.31
CA GLY A 159 10.91 12.05 -3.62
C GLY A 159 10.81 13.10 -4.72
N SER A 160 11.80 13.11 -5.60
CA SER A 160 11.78 13.93 -6.80
C SER A 160 11.42 13.06 -8.01
N LEU A 161 10.18 13.08 -8.45
CA LEU A 161 9.80 12.49 -9.74
C LEU A 161 10.41 13.32 -10.86
N ARG A 162 11.64 13.01 -11.25
CA ARG A 162 12.28 13.64 -12.40
C ARG A 162 12.01 12.87 -13.67
N PRO A 163 11.90 13.53 -14.83
CA PRO A 163 11.69 12.87 -16.12
C PRO A 163 12.74 11.79 -16.44
N HIS A 164 13.98 11.93 -15.98
CA HIS A 164 15.05 10.98 -16.24
C HIS A 164 15.10 9.81 -15.24
N VAL A 165 14.56 9.99 -14.02
CA VAL A 165 14.36 8.91 -13.04
C VAL A 165 12.99 8.25 -13.29
N ALA A 166 12.05 9.00 -13.86
CA ALA A 166 10.77 8.49 -14.31
C ALA A 166 10.87 7.60 -15.58
N ALA A 167 12.05 7.43 -16.19
CA ALA A 167 12.15 6.52 -17.34
C ALA A 167 11.80 5.07 -17.02
N PRO A 168 12.14 4.47 -15.87
CA PRO A 168 11.54 3.22 -15.40
C PRO A 168 10.08 3.37 -15.01
N LEU A 169 9.66 4.58 -14.58
CA LEU A 169 8.27 4.93 -14.28
C LEU A 169 7.49 5.39 -15.52
N ALA A 170 8.14 5.72 -16.64
CA ALA A 170 7.48 6.13 -17.88
C ALA A 170 6.60 5.01 -18.47
N ASN A 171 6.95 3.76 -18.24
CA ASN A 171 6.06 2.63 -18.53
C ASN A 171 4.83 2.62 -17.62
N PHE A 172 4.83 3.38 -16.54
CA PHE A 172 3.67 3.59 -15.68
C PHE A 172 2.63 4.51 -16.33
N THR A 173 3.04 5.49 -17.12
CA THR A 173 2.13 6.46 -17.74
C THR A 173 1.34 5.88 -18.90
N GLU A 174 1.89 4.95 -19.69
CA GLU A 174 1.15 4.35 -20.79
C GLU A 174 -0.01 3.45 -20.32
N ALA A 175 0.18 2.69 -19.26
CA ALA A 175 -0.90 1.87 -18.71
C ALA A 175 -1.92 2.72 -17.92
N SER A 176 -1.51 3.84 -17.32
CA SER A 176 -2.41 4.76 -16.63
C SER A 176 -3.22 5.64 -17.58
N GLN A 177 -2.71 5.92 -18.77
CA GLN A 177 -3.44 6.66 -19.81
C GLN A 177 -4.68 5.92 -20.33
N LEU A 178 -4.76 4.61 -20.12
CA LEU A 178 -5.95 3.83 -20.47
C LEU A 178 -7.07 3.93 -19.43
N SER A 179 -6.77 4.43 -18.22
CA SER A 179 -7.70 4.40 -17.09
C SER A 179 -8.12 5.75 -16.53
N ASP A 180 -7.27 6.79 -16.65
CA ASP A 180 -7.61 8.15 -16.24
C ASP A 180 -6.89 9.18 -17.12
N PRO A 181 -7.65 9.99 -17.88
CA PRO A 181 -7.06 11.00 -18.76
C PRO A 181 -6.49 12.23 -18.04
N THR A 182 -6.63 12.34 -16.75
CA THR A 182 -6.08 13.45 -15.97
C THR A 182 -4.95 12.95 -15.06
N PRO A 183 -3.67 13.06 -15.47
CA PRO A 183 -2.59 13.01 -14.52
C PRO A 183 -2.84 14.17 -13.53
N GLY A 184 -3.03 13.85 -12.25
CA GLY A 184 -2.92 14.87 -11.22
C GLY A 184 -1.61 15.64 -11.42
N PRO A 185 -1.53 16.92 -11.06
CA PRO A 185 -0.28 17.65 -11.13
C PRO A 185 0.77 16.80 -10.43
N ALA A 186 1.86 16.50 -11.13
CA ALA A 186 3.00 15.83 -10.51
C ALA A 186 3.31 16.60 -9.23
N ALA A 187 3.24 15.93 -8.10
CA ALA A 187 3.60 16.54 -6.82
C ALA A 187 4.92 17.24 -7.06
N GLY A 188 4.97 18.55 -6.84
CA GLY A 188 6.06 19.39 -7.32
C GLY A 188 7.40 18.78 -6.91
N ALA A 189 8.25 18.50 -7.89
CA ALA A 189 9.55 17.92 -7.64
C ALA A 189 10.31 18.79 -6.62
N ILE A 190 10.77 18.16 -5.54
CA ILE A 190 11.62 18.86 -4.57
C ILE A 190 12.95 19.13 -5.27
N PRO A 191 13.43 20.38 -5.35
CA PRO A 191 14.70 20.70 -5.95
C PRO A 191 15.87 19.93 -5.31
N GLU A 192 16.88 19.56 -6.10
CA GLU A 192 18.06 18.80 -5.61
C GLU A 192 18.86 19.52 -4.53
N ASP A 193 18.77 20.84 -4.49
CA ASP A 193 19.43 21.69 -3.53
C ASP A 193 18.69 21.82 -2.19
N GLN A 194 17.53 21.16 -2.05
CA GLN A 194 16.83 21.11 -0.78
C GLN A 194 17.55 20.15 0.19
N PRO A 195 17.75 20.53 1.47
CA PRO A 195 18.53 19.77 2.44
C PRO A 195 17.96 18.36 2.73
N TYR A 196 16.72 18.10 2.38
CA TYR A 196 16.02 16.80 2.59
C TYR A 196 15.85 16.00 1.30
N HIS A 197 16.58 16.36 0.23
CA HIS A 197 16.62 15.52 -0.95
C HIS A 197 17.28 14.19 -0.57
N THR A 198 16.52 13.10 -0.62
CA THR A 198 17.06 11.74 -0.38
C THR A 198 17.89 11.30 -1.59
N GLY A 199 18.96 12.02 -1.90
CA GLY A 199 19.77 11.84 -3.12
C GLY A 199 20.39 10.48 -3.31
N ALA A 200 20.39 9.65 -2.26
CA ALA A 200 20.84 8.26 -2.28
C ALA A 200 19.69 7.31 -1.90
N PRO A 201 19.63 6.12 -2.50
CA PRO A 201 18.73 5.07 -2.05
C PRO A 201 19.17 4.59 -0.67
N PHE A 202 18.21 4.11 0.12
CA PHE A 202 18.48 3.55 1.45
C PHE A 202 17.64 2.30 1.66
N VAL A 203 18.18 1.29 2.35
CA VAL A 203 17.49 0.08 2.73
C VAL A 203 17.71 -0.18 4.20
N GLN A 204 16.66 -0.42 4.95
CA GLN A 204 16.70 -0.75 6.37
C GLN A 204 15.98 -2.07 6.63
N LEU A 205 16.62 -3.00 7.29
CA LEU A 205 16.01 -4.25 7.75
C LEU A 205 15.43 -4.08 9.16
N PHE A 206 14.34 -4.79 9.39
CA PHE A 206 13.65 -4.93 10.67
C PHE A 206 13.51 -6.42 10.99
N HIS A 207 13.62 -6.77 12.26
CA HIS A 207 13.51 -8.16 12.71
C HIS A 207 12.38 -8.33 13.70
N PHE A 208 11.65 -9.42 13.57
CA PHE A 208 10.53 -9.82 14.42
C PHE A 208 10.42 -11.35 14.41
N GLU A 209 9.49 -11.92 15.16
CA GLU A 209 9.29 -13.38 15.15
C GLU A 209 8.29 -13.77 14.04
N ARG A 210 8.59 -14.85 13.33
CA ARG A 210 7.68 -15.43 12.34
C ARG A 210 6.33 -15.79 12.99
N GLY A 211 5.24 -15.46 12.33
CA GLY A 211 3.89 -15.69 12.83
C GLY A 211 3.44 -14.72 13.93
N GLN A 212 4.30 -13.79 14.33
CA GLN A 212 3.99 -12.80 15.37
C GLN A 212 3.03 -11.73 14.83
N SER A 213 1.89 -11.56 15.47
CA SER A 213 0.90 -10.52 15.12
C SER A 213 0.85 -9.37 16.14
N THR A 214 1.58 -9.46 17.23
CA THR A 214 1.69 -8.44 18.29
C THR A 214 3.10 -8.38 18.85
N GLY A 215 3.50 -7.26 19.45
CA GLY A 215 4.82 -7.08 20.03
C GLY A 215 5.64 -6.05 19.27
N PHE A 216 6.90 -6.35 18.94
CA PHE A 216 7.81 -5.36 18.37
C PHE A 216 8.61 -5.92 17.20
N ALA A 217 8.82 -5.07 16.18
CA ALA A 217 9.91 -5.20 15.24
C ALA A 217 11.13 -4.45 15.80
N THR A 218 12.30 -5.05 15.74
CA THR A 218 13.54 -4.41 16.16
C THR A 218 14.21 -3.71 14.99
N PHE A 219 14.55 -2.45 15.23
CA PHE A 219 15.33 -1.61 14.34
C PHE A 219 16.78 -1.56 14.88
N THR A 220 17.75 -1.79 14.00
CA THR A 220 19.15 -1.45 14.25
C THR A 220 19.62 -0.64 13.06
N GLY A 221 19.84 0.66 13.26
CA GLY A 221 20.17 1.61 12.20
C GLY A 221 21.40 1.16 11.41
N MET A 222 21.28 1.07 10.10
CA MET A 222 22.36 0.63 9.20
C MET A 222 23.50 1.62 9.17
N ASP A 223 23.23 2.91 9.33
CA ASP A 223 24.23 3.99 9.33
C ASP A 223 24.86 4.21 10.70
N THR A 224 24.06 4.14 11.76
CA THR A 224 24.48 4.60 13.10
C THR A 224 24.57 3.49 14.15
N GLY A 225 23.96 2.32 13.89
CA GLY A 225 23.82 1.24 14.88
C GLY A 225 22.85 1.55 16.02
N LYS A 226 22.12 2.64 15.96
CA LYS A 226 21.09 2.99 16.95
C LYS A 226 19.99 1.97 16.96
N GLN A 227 19.43 1.71 18.12
CA GLN A 227 18.36 0.74 18.29
C GLN A 227 17.02 1.43 18.58
N ALA A 228 15.95 0.86 18.00
CA ALA A 228 14.59 1.20 18.33
C ALA A 228 13.71 -0.06 18.28
N ARG A 229 12.57 -0.02 18.96
CA ARG A 229 11.56 -1.08 18.98
C ARG A 229 10.26 -0.51 18.46
N ILE A 230 9.87 -0.95 17.28
CA ILE A 230 8.67 -0.49 16.59
C ILE A 230 7.50 -1.38 16.96
N PRO A 231 6.43 -0.85 17.58
CA PRO A 231 5.22 -1.61 17.81
C PRO A 231 4.66 -2.17 16.52
N ILE A 232 4.34 -3.47 16.49
CA ILE A 232 3.77 -4.11 15.31
C ILE A 232 2.26 -4.16 15.38
N ALA A 233 1.62 -3.90 14.24
CA ALA A 233 0.19 -4.02 14.03
C ALA A 233 -0.04 -4.45 12.58
N PRO A 234 0.13 -5.76 12.25
CA PRO A 234 0.17 -6.21 10.86
C PRO A 234 -1.17 -6.01 10.16
N PHE A 235 -1.09 -5.58 8.90
CA PHE A 235 -2.23 -5.43 8.00
C PHE A 235 -1.79 -5.59 6.54
N MET A 236 -2.75 -5.63 5.61
CA MET A 236 -2.43 -5.58 4.18
C MET A 236 -2.64 -4.16 3.68
N GLY A 237 -1.67 -3.59 3.00
CA GLY A 237 -1.76 -2.29 2.35
C GLY A 237 -2.79 -2.30 1.21
N ILE A 238 -2.97 -3.48 0.60
CA ILE A 238 -3.90 -3.67 -0.50
C ILE A 238 -5.00 -4.68 -0.15
N TYR A 239 -6.23 -4.17 -0.12
CA TYR A 239 -7.47 -4.93 -0.17
C TYR A 239 -8.37 -4.34 -1.27
N GLY A 240 -8.92 -5.16 -2.15
CA GLY A 240 -9.82 -4.61 -3.16
C GLY A 240 -10.62 -5.66 -3.92
N VAL A 241 -11.60 -5.17 -4.66
CA VAL A 241 -12.49 -5.95 -5.53
C VAL A 241 -12.30 -5.55 -6.99
N ALA A 242 -12.94 -6.29 -7.90
CA ALA A 242 -12.90 -5.96 -9.33
C ALA A 242 -13.38 -4.51 -9.60
N PRO A 243 -12.71 -3.77 -10.51
CA PRO A 243 -13.06 -2.39 -10.80
C PRO A 243 -14.41 -2.27 -11.53
N MET A 244 -15.07 -1.12 -11.37
CA MET A 244 -16.34 -0.82 -12.05
C MET A 244 -16.16 -0.82 -13.57
N ARG A 245 -15.09 -0.23 -14.08
CA ARG A 245 -14.82 -0.11 -15.51
C ARG A 245 -14.02 -1.32 -16.00
N LYS A 246 -14.28 -1.74 -17.24
CA LYS A 246 -13.42 -2.70 -17.94
C LYS A 246 -12.04 -2.09 -18.21
N GLY A 247 -11.02 -2.91 -18.18
CA GLY A 247 -9.64 -2.51 -18.42
C GLY A 247 -8.70 -3.10 -17.40
N MET A 248 -7.43 -2.86 -17.60
CA MET A 248 -6.35 -3.26 -16.69
C MET A 248 -5.81 -2.01 -15.97
N TYR A 249 -5.86 -2.03 -14.65
CA TYR A 249 -5.43 -0.92 -13.80
C TYR A 249 -4.27 -1.35 -12.93
N ARG A 250 -3.24 -0.53 -12.84
CA ARG A 250 -2.11 -0.80 -11.94
C ARG A 250 -2.51 -0.73 -10.48
N THR A 251 -1.72 -1.37 -9.63
CA THR A 251 -1.81 -1.22 -8.17
C THR A 251 -1.13 0.05 -7.68
N LEU A 252 -0.18 0.59 -8.44
CA LEU A 252 0.55 1.82 -8.13
C LEU A 252 -0.18 3.11 -8.57
N PRO A 253 0.21 4.29 -8.04
CA PRO A 253 -0.31 5.58 -8.49
C PRO A 253 -0.32 5.75 -10.02
N PRO A 254 -1.30 6.48 -10.58
CA PRO A 254 -2.39 7.20 -9.92
C PRO A 254 -3.61 6.34 -9.58
N ASN A 255 -3.64 5.06 -9.93
CA ASN A 255 -4.80 4.17 -9.76
C ASN A 255 -4.68 3.32 -8.48
N VAL A 256 -4.32 3.93 -7.39
CA VAL A 256 -3.93 3.22 -6.17
C VAL A 256 -5.08 2.87 -5.26
N SER A 257 -6.11 3.69 -5.25
CA SER A 257 -7.30 3.49 -4.43
C SER A 257 -8.52 4.11 -5.09
N GLY A 258 -9.66 3.72 -4.64
CA GLY A 258 -10.92 4.24 -5.14
C GLY A 258 -12.08 3.53 -4.48
N ALA A 259 -13.24 3.61 -5.11
CA ALA A 259 -14.44 2.98 -4.58
C ALA A 259 -14.28 1.45 -4.40
N MET A 260 -13.43 0.82 -5.19
CA MET A 260 -13.15 -0.62 -5.15
C MET A 260 -12.10 -1.06 -4.10
N GLY A 261 -11.52 -0.14 -3.33
CA GLY A 261 -10.32 -0.40 -2.55
C GLY A 261 -9.04 -0.21 -3.38
N GLY A 262 -8.04 -1.04 -3.18
CA GLY A 262 -6.73 -0.95 -3.83
C GLY A 262 -5.63 -0.63 -2.84
N ASN A 263 -4.55 0.00 -3.28
CA ASN A 263 -3.42 0.41 -2.46
C ASN A 263 -3.80 1.63 -1.61
N ALA A 264 -4.43 1.36 -0.48
CA ALA A 264 -4.96 2.40 0.40
C ALA A 264 -4.09 2.67 1.62
N ASP A 265 -3.22 1.72 1.99
CA ASP A 265 -2.25 1.78 3.08
C ASP A 265 -2.85 2.28 4.40
N ILE A 266 -4.04 1.75 4.71
CA ILE A 266 -4.79 2.14 5.91
C ILE A 266 -4.39 1.23 7.06
N ARG A 267 -3.47 1.70 7.91
CA ARG A 267 -2.91 0.94 9.04
C ARG A 267 -3.94 0.44 10.06
N GLN A 268 -5.16 0.99 10.04
CA GLN A 268 -6.24 0.57 10.94
C GLN A 268 -6.95 -0.72 10.48
N LEU A 269 -6.67 -1.23 9.27
CA LEU A 269 -7.28 -2.44 8.72
C LEU A 269 -6.62 -3.73 9.23
N VAL A 270 -6.37 -3.78 10.50
CA VAL A 270 -5.76 -4.90 11.24
C VAL A 270 -6.75 -6.03 11.50
N LYS A 271 -6.29 -7.11 12.14
CA LYS A 271 -7.14 -8.19 12.67
C LYS A 271 -8.36 -7.64 13.43
N GLY A 272 -9.54 -8.14 13.10
CA GLY A 272 -10.82 -7.71 13.65
C GLY A 272 -11.51 -6.59 12.83
N ALA A 273 -10.85 -6.01 11.84
CA ALA A 273 -11.48 -5.05 10.93
C ALA A 273 -12.51 -5.75 10.02
N ARG A 274 -13.61 -5.05 9.72
CA ARG A 274 -14.61 -5.44 8.71
C ARG A 274 -14.66 -4.37 7.66
N ILE A 275 -14.24 -4.72 6.44
CA ILE A 275 -14.10 -3.81 5.32
C ILE A 275 -15.25 -4.06 4.36
N GLN A 276 -15.92 -3.01 3.92
CA GLN A 276 -17.04 -3.08 2.99
C GLN A 276 -16.67 -2.45 1.66
N PHE A 277 -16.82 -3.23 0.60
CA PHE A 277 -16.56 -2.82 -0.78
C PHE A 277 -17.86 -2.82 -1.58
N PRO A 278 -18.11 -1.84 -2.45
CA PRO A 278 -19.17 -1.93 -3.44
C PRO A 278 -18.83 -3.00 -4.48
N VAL A 279 -19.77 -3.88 -4.78
CA VAL A 279 -19.61 -4.91 -5.80
C VAL A 279 -19.93 -4.33 -7.17
N TYR A 280 -18.97 -4.45 -8.12
CA TYR A 280 -19.09 -3.96 -9.49
C TYR A 280 -19.06 -5.08 -10.54
N ALA A 281 -18.68 -6.29 -10.16
CA ALA A 281 -18.63 -7.46 -11.02
C ALA A 281 -19.19 -8.67 -10.28
N GLU A 282 -19.73 -9.63 -11.01
CA GLU A 282 -20.17 -10.91 -10.48
C GLU A 282 -19.02 -11.56 -9.69
N GLY A 283 -19.36 -12.11 -8.52
CA GLY A 283 -18.41 -12.71 -7.60
C GLY A 283 -17.50 -11.73 -6.87
N ALA A 284 -17.70 -10.41 -7.03
CA ALA A 284 -16.88 -9.32 -6.48
C ALA A 284 -15.39 -9.39 -6.86
N LYS A 285 -14.79 -10.59 -6.97
CA LYS A 285 -13.38 -10.88 -7.36
C LYS A 285 -12.38 -10.13 -6.49
N PHE A 286 -12.35 -10.50 -5.22
CA PHE A 286 -11.50 -9.90 -4.20
C PHE A 286 -10.04 -10.35 -4.33
N SER A 287 -9.10 -9.44 -4.10
CA SER A 287 -7.67 -9.75 -4.00
C SER A 287 -7.03 -8.94 -2.87
N ALA A 288 -5.92 -9.47 -2.33
CA ALA A 288 -5.10 -8.80 -1.33
C ALA A 288 -3.61 -8.99 -1.63
N GLY A 289 -2.79 -8.08 -1.13
CA GLY A 289 -1.34 -8.09 -1.23
C GLY A 289 -0.72 -7.00 -0.38
N ASP A 290 0.58 -6.80 -0.52
CA ASP A 290 1.27 -5.68 0.12
C ASP A 290 1.19 -5.75 1.64
N GLY A 291 1.90 -6.71 2.23
CA GLY A 291 1.84 -7.00 3.66
C GLY A 291 2.76 -6.11 4.49
N HIS A 292 2.18 -5.36 5.42
CA HIS A 292 2.88 -4.41 6.29
C HIS A 292 2.91 -4.91 7.73
N MET A 293 4.09 -4.95 8.33
CA MET A 293 4.25 -5.33 9.74
C MET A 293 3.95 -4.17 10.68
N ALA A 294 4.31 -2.97 10.28
CA ALA A 294 3.99 -1.71 10.94
C ALA A 294 4.09 -0.56 9.93
N GLN A 295 3.23 0.43 10.09
CA GLN A 295 3.22 1.66 9.31
C GLN A 295 2.72 2.81 10.18
N GLY A 296 3.29 4.00 10.01
CA GLY A 296 2.70 5.24 10.51
C GLY A 296 1.64 5.81 9.55
N ASP A 297 0.73 6.63 10.05
CA ASP A 297 -0.21 7.33 9.19
C ASP A 297 0.55 8.23 8.20
N GLY A 298 0.28 8.03 6.90
CA GLY A 298 0.90 8.77 5.81
C GLY A 298 2.03 8.08 5.08
N GLU A 299 2.58 6.97 5.61
CA GLU A 299 3.62 6.16 4.93
C GLU A 299 4.69 7.02 4.22
N VAL A 300 5.23 7.98 4.96
CA VAL A 300 5.90 9.16 4.39
C VAL A 300 7.11 8.87 3.50
N CYS A 301 7.78 7.73 3.63
CA CYS A 301 8.91 7.35 2.77
C CYS A 301 8.52 6.40 1.62
N VAL A 302 7.22 6.13 1.40
CA VAL A 302 6.63 5.25 0.38
C VAL A 302 6.69 3.76 0.69
N THR A 303 7.26 3.36 1.79
CA THR A 303 7.23 1.98 2.29
C THR A 303 6.93 1.95 3.78
N ALA A 304 6.18 0.94 4.18
CA ALA A 304 6.03 0.50 5.56
C ALA A 304 7.17 -0.47 5.94
N ILE A 305 7.02 -1.26 7.00
CA ILE A 305 7.86 -2.46 7.17
C ILE A 305 7.25 -3.54 6.28
N GLU A 306 7.74 -3.60 5.05
CA GLU A 306 7.30 -4.52 4.00
C GLU A 306 7.69 -5.95 4.32
N THR A 307 6.76 -6.90 4.17
CA THR A 307 7.06 -8.30 4.42
C THR A 307 6.09 -9.26 3.72
N LEU A 308 6.46 -10.53 3.69
CA LEU A 308 5.61 -11.62 3.22
C LEU A 308 4.56 -11.93 4.29
N MET A 309 3.29 -12.02 3.90
CA MET A 309 2.19 -12.06 4.86
C MET A 309 1.17 -13.15 4.55
N ALA A 310 0.62 -13.77 5.60
CA ALA A 310 -0.59 -14.54 5.53
C ALA A 310 -1.75 -13.72 6.08
N VAL A 311 -2.86 -13.65 5.33
CA VAL A 311 -4.09 -13.03 5.79
C VAL A 311 -5.23 -14.04 5.76
N THR A 312 -5.94 -14.17 6.87
CA THR A 312 -7.12 -15.05 7.00
C THR A 312 -8.38 -14.21 7.00
N LEU A 313 -9.29 -14.52 6.09
CA LEU A 313 -10.45 -13.71 5.75
C LEU A 313 -11.74 -14.50 5.78
N ARG A 314 -12.84 -13.83 6.10
CA ARG A 314 -14.20 -14.32 5.94
C ARG A 314 -15.03 -13.32 5.18
N PHE A 315 -15.80 -13.78 4.20
CA PHE A 315 -16.61 -12.95 3.33
C PHE A 315 -18.09 -13.03 3.68
N GLN A 316 -18.80 -11.91 3.58
CA GLN A 316 -20.25 -11.83 3.64
C GLN A 316 -20.76 -10.95 2.48
N VAL A 317 -21.94 -11.30 1.96
CA VAL A 317 -22.61 -10.51 0.91
C VAL A 317 -23.83 -9.82 1.50
N ILE A 318 -23.84 -8.49 1.46
CA ILE A 318 -24.99 -7.67 1.88
C ILE A 318 -25.73 -7.26 0.61
N LYS A 319 -26.89 -7.87 0.40
CA LYS A 319 -27.66 -7.74 -0.83
C LYS A 319 -28.35 -6.38 -0.96
N ASN A 320 -28.49 -5.92 -2.20
CA ASN A 320 -29.27 -4.75 -2.57
C ASN A 320 -28.96 -3.49 -1.75
N THR A 321 -27.68 -3.29 -1.45
CA THR A 321 -27.21 -2.13 -0.68
C THR A 321 -26.04 -1.50 -1.40
N VAL A 322 -26.17 -0.21 -1.75
CA VAL A 322 -25.15 0.53 -2.49
C VAL A 322 -24.39 1.46 -1.56
N ILE A 323 -23.06 1.45 -1.68
CA ILE A 323 -22.17 2.42 -1.04
C ILE A 323 -21.32 3.11 -2.10
N ALA A 324 -20.98 4.37 -1.87
CA ALA A 324 -20.25 5.18 -2.84
C ALA A 324 -18.75 4.77 -2.95
N GLY A 325 -18.20 4.18 -1.90
CA GLY A 325 -16.80 3.77 -1.84
C GLY A 325 -16.53 2.81 -0.69
N THR A 326 -15.30 2.36 -0.60
CA THR A 326 -14.84 1.50 0.48
C THR A 326 -15.01 2.18 1.85
N ARG A 327 -15.47 1.42 2.83
CA ARG A 327 -15.57 1.85 4.24
C ARG A 327 -15.26 0.68 5.16
N ALA A 328 -14.91 0.96 6.41
CA ALA A 328 -14.57 -0.09 7.37
C ALA A 328 -15.12 0.20 8.76
N ILE A 329 -15.37 -0.88 9.50
CA ILE A 329 -15.50 -0.87 10.95
C ILE A 329 -14.19 -1.45 11.46
N VAL A 330 -13.44 -0.64 12.18
CA VAL A 330 -12.18 -1.07 12.76
C VAL A 330 -12.37 -1.46 14.22
N PRO A 331 -11.61 -2.41 14.76
CA PRO A 331 -11.71 -2.77 16.18
C PRO A 331 -11.39 -1.55 17.04
N ALA A 332 -11.94 -1.53 18.24
CA ALA A 332 -11.49 -0.56 19.24
C ALA A 332 -9.97 -0.73 19.40
N ALA A 333 -9.25 0.38 19.44
CA ALA A 333 -7.82 0.35 19.66
C ALA A 333 -7.55 -0.42 20.95
N ASP A 334 -7.13 -1.68 20.82
CA ASP A 334 -6.56 -2.39 21.94
C ASP A 334 -5.19 -1.77 22.21
N PRO A 335 -4.93 -1.23 23.40
CA PRO A 335 -3.60 -0.74 23.74
C PRO A 335 -2.51 -1.79 23.55
N THR A 336 -2.86 -3.08 23.59
CA THR A 336 -1.96 -4.19 23.30
C THR A 336 -1.72 -4.38 21.80
N GLN A 337 -2.65 -3.97 20.93
CA GLN A 337 -2.49 -3.99 19.48
C GLN A 337 -1.65 -2.83 18.95
N LEU A 338 -1.63 -1.70 19.65
CA LEU A 338 -0.64 -0.64 19.41
C LEU A 338 0.73 -1.03 19.97
N ALA A 339 0.82 -2.18 20.63
CA ALA A 339 2.00 -2.81 21.24
C ALA A 339 2.86 -1.86 22.11
N MET A 340 2.39 -0.64 22.34
CA MET A 340 3.05 0.31 23.21
C MET A 340 2.78 -0.07 24.65
N SER A 341 3.82 -0.49 25.39
CA SER A 341 3.70 -0.71 26.82
C SER A 341 3.35 0.62 27.54
N ALA A 342 2.76 0.51 28.73
CA ALA A 342 2.50 1.69 29.54
C ALA A 342 3.77 2.52 29.80
N GLU A 343 4.94 1.87 29.88
CA GLU A 343 6.25 2.51 30.03
C GLU A 343 6.65 3.30 28.79
N MET A 344 6.42 2.77 27.60
CA MET A 344 6.67 3.48 26.32
C MET A 344 5.73 4.69 26.21
N LEU A 345 4.45 4.52 26.51
CA LEU A 345 3.47 5.61 26.52
C LEU A 345 3.82 6.70 27.54
N ALA A 346 4.36 6.32 28.71
CA ALA A 346 4.78 7.26 29.75
C ALA A 346 5.94 8.18 29.32
N GLN A 347 6.73 7.78 28.30
CA GLN A 347 7.80 8.63 27.76
C GLN A 347 7.27 9.75 26.84
N GLY A 348 5.99 9.70 26.45
CA GLY A 348 5.36 10.71 25.62
C GLY A 348 5.80 10.63 24.15
N TYR A 349 5.66 11.77 23.47
CA TYR A 349 5.82 11.83 22.01
C TYR A 349 6.69 13.02 21.62
N TYR A 350 7.43 12.85 20.52
CA TYR A 350 7.84 13.97 19.68
C TYR A 350 6.63 14.47 18.91
N HIS A 351 6.51 15.77 18.74
CA HIS A 351 5.40 16.37 17.99
C HIS A 351 5.89 17.61 17.25
N THR A 352 5.73 17.63 15.93
CA THR A 352 6.12 18.74 15.07
C THR A 352 4.96 19.16 14.18
N THR A 353 5.01 20.37 13.63
CA THR A 353 3.92 20.92 12.82
C THR A 353 4.44 21.66 11.59
N GLY A 354 3.65 21.62 10.52
CA GLY A 354 3.77 22.51 9.39
C GLY A 354 2.50 23.34 9.24
N THR A 355 2.67 24.65 9.05
CA THR A 355 1.54 25.58 8.94
C THR A 355 1.70 26.44 7.69
N GLY A 356 0.62 26.59 6.92
CA GLY A 356 0.60 27.40 5.68
C GLY A 356 -0.57 27.08 4.77
N PRO A 357 -0.64 27.72 3.60
CA PRO A 357 -1.76 27.57 2.68
C PRO A 357 -1.72 26.29 1.82
N ASP A 358 -0.64 25.53 1.85
CA ASP A 358 -0.45 24.32 1.06
C ASP A 358 -0.29 23.11 2.01
N LEU A 359 -1.28 22.20 2.01
CA LEU A 359 -1.27 21.02 2.89
C LEU A 359 -0.08 20.09 2.63
N MET A 360 0.34 19.94 1.38
CA MET A 360 1.47 19.07 1.04
C MET A 360 2.80 19.68 1.54
N GLU A 361 2.96 20.99 1.43
CA GLU A 361 4.15 21.66 1.97
C GLU A 361 4.14 21.67 3.50
N ASN A 362 2.96 21.80 4.12
CA ASN A 362 2.83 21.66 5.57
C ASN A 362 3.19 20.24 6.05
N ALA A 363 2.78 19.21 5.30
CA ALA A 363 3.18 17.83 5.58
C ALA A 363 4.71 17.68 5.51
N ARG A 364 5.34 18.22 4.45
CA ARG A 364 6.81 18.21 4.32
C ARG A 364 7.50 18.92 5.47
N ASN A 365 7.00 20.07 5.88
CA ASN A 365 7.58 20.84 6.98
C ASN A 365 7.46 20.09 8.32
N ALA A 366 6.31 19.52 8.62
CA ALA A 366 6.12 18.73 9.83
C ALA A 366 7.09 17.53 9.88
N VAL A 367 7.29 16.83 8.77
CA VAL A 367 8.19 15.67 8.71
C VAL A 367 9.67 16.11 8.72
N ARG A 368 10.05 17.21 8.05
CA ARG A 368 11.42 17.76 8.13
C ARG A 368 11.83 18.07 9.56
N ASP A 369 10.98 18.82 10.27
CA ASP A 369 11.24 19.16 11.68
C ASP A 369 11.36 17.91 12.56
N MET A 370 10.56 16.87 12.30
CA MET A 370 10.67 15.60 13.01
C MET A 370 12.00 14.91 12.72
N ILE A 371 12.41 14.85 11.45
CA ILE A 371 13.70 14.27 11.06
C ILE A 371 14.85 15.00 11.75
N ASP A 372 14.87 16.33 11.70
CA ASP A 372 15.91 17.16 12.35
C ASP A 372 15.96 16.92 13.85
N TRP A 373 14.80 16.79 14.48
CA TRP A 373 14.73 16.53 15.91
C TRP A 373 15.27 15.14 16.25
N LEU A 374 14.90 14.09 15.49
CA LEU A 374 15.38 12.73 15.70
C LEU A 374 16.90 12.62 15.45
N VAL A 375 17.42 13.27 14.42
CA VAL A 375 18.87 13.32 14.15
C VAL A 375 19.61 13.96 15.33
N THR A 376 19.10 15.07 15.85
CA THR A 376 19.75 15.82 16.92
C THR A 376 19.63 15.12 18.28
N ASP A 377 18.45 14.62 18.64
CA ASP A 377 18.14 14.08 19.96
C ASP A 377 18.54 12.61 20.11
N GLN A 378 18.32 11.82 19.07
CA GLN A 378 18.57 10.39 19.09
C GLN A 378 19.87 9.99 18.40
N GLY A 379 20.44 10.86 17.56
CA GLY A 379 21.70 10.62 16.83
C GLY A 379 21.56 9.52 15.78
N VAL A 380 20.37 9.38 15.21
CA VAL A 380 20.11 8.57 14.01
C VAL A 380 20.50 9.34 12.75
N SER A 381 20.73 8.67 11.63
CA SER A 381 20.97 9.35 10.36
C SER A 381 19.66 9.96 9.81
N LEU A 382 19.78 10.84 8.82
CA LEU A 382 18.64 11.44 8.14
C LEU A 382 17.72 10.34 7.53
N HIS A 383 18.30 9.33 6.90
CA HIS A 383 17.55 8.24 6.29
C HIS A 383 16.89 7.34 7.35
N GLU A 384 17.60 7.04 8.43
CA GLU A 384 17.03 6.31 9.56
C GLU A 384 15.87 7.05 10.20
N ALA A 385 16.00 8.37 10.41
CA ALA A 385 14.92 9.20 10.92
C ALA A 385 13.71 9.21 10.00
N TYR A 386 13.93 9.31 8.68
CA TYR A 386 12.84 9.28 7.70
C TYR A 386 12.14 7.92 7.66
N ALA A 387 12.90 6.82 7.72
CA ALA A 387 12.34 5.47 7.84
C ALA A 387 11.49 5.32 9.12
N LEU A 388 12.01 5.80 10.27
CA LEU A 388 11.26 5.78 11.53
C LEU A 388 9.98 6.63 11.48
N CYS A 389 10.01 7.78 10.81
CA CYS A 389 8.80 8.57 10.54
C CYS A 389 7.76 7.76 9.75
N SER A 390 8.18 6.97 8.76
CA SER A 390 7.28 6.19 7.92
C SER A 390 6.64 5.01 8.65
N VAL A 391 7.39 4.33 9.52
CA VAL A 391 6.93 3.08 10.15
C VAL A 391 6.30 3.26 11.53
N ALA A 392 6.59 4.37 12.21
CA ALA A 392 6.16 4.60 13.59
C ALA A 392 5.60 6.01 13.86
N GLY A 393 5.70 6.92 12.92
CA GLY A 393 5.20 8.28 13.05
C GLY A 393 3.85 8.49 12.37
N ASP A 394 2.96 9.25 13.01
CA ASP A 394 1.62 9.55 12.50
C ASP A 394 1.56 10.97 11.93
N LEU A 395 1.39 11.08 10.62
CA LEU A 395 1.14 12.33 9.92
C LEU A 395 -0.38 12.59 9.86
N LYS A 396 -0.82 13.71 10.41
CA LYS A 396 -2.25 14.04 10.57
C LYS A 396 -2.56 15.45 10.11
N ILE A 397 -3.72 15.63 9.51
CA ILE A 397 -4.31 16.96 9.31
C ILE A 397 -4.90 17.37 10.67
N SER A 398 -4.31 18.37 11.31
CA SER A 398 -4.74 18.84 12.63
C SER A 398 -5.86 19.87 12.51
N GLU A 399 -5.79 20.72 11.46
CA GLU A 399 -6.76 21.79 11.24
C GLU A 399 -6.78 22.15 9.74
N VAL A 400 -7.98 22.35 9.15
CA VAL A 400 -8.18 22.73 7.73
C VAL A 400 -9.27 23.79 7.51
N VAL A 401 -9.67 24.50 8.59
CA VAL A 401 -10.80 25.43 8.55
C VAL A 401 -10.41 26.89 8.74
N ASP A 402 -9.23 27.18 9.24
CA ASP A 402 -8.76 28.54 9.55
C ASP A 402 -8.00 29.17 8.38
N VAL A 403 -8.77 29.62 7.38
CA VAL A 403 -8.21 30.30 6.19
C VAL A 403 -7.41 31.54 6.59
N PRO A 404 -6.22 31.78 6.04
CA PRO A 404 -5.63 31.15 4.84
C PRO A 404 -4.63 30.01 5.13
N ASN A 405 -4.47 29.57 6.36
CA ASN A 405 -3.46 28.58 6.72
C ASN A 405 -4.10 27.35 7.34
N TRP A 406 -3.55 26.18 7.03
CA TRP A 406 -3.91 24.89 7.59
C TRP A 406 -2.74 24.32 8.39
N VAL A 407 -3.03 23.36 9.27
CA VAL A 407 -2.03 22.74 10.13
C VAL A 407 -1.97 21.23 9.89
N VAL A 408 -0.78 20.75 9.56
CA VAL A 408 -0.42 19.32 9.55
C VAL A 408 0.53 19.04 10.69
N SER A 409 0.33 17.95 11.40
CA SER A 409 1.23 17.52 12.48
C SER A 409 1.85 16.16 12.20
N MET A 410 3.08 15.97 12.67
CA MET A 410 3.76 14.69 12.74
C MET A 410 4.00 14.33 14.20
N THR A 411 3.60 13.13 14.62
CA THR A 411 3.73 12.65 15.99
C THR A 411 4.45 11.32 16.00
N LEU A 412 5.50 11.17 16.81
CA LEU A 412 6.29 9.94 16.89
C LEU A 412 6.52 9.57 18.36
N PRO A 413 6.28 8.30 18.77
CA PRO A 413 6.47 7.88 20.16
C PRO A 413 7.95 7.91 20.58
N ARG A 414 8.28 8.54 21.69
CA ARG A 414 9.65 8.54 22.23
C ARG A 414 10.07 7.17 22.74
N GLY A 415 9.13 6.41 23.27
CA GLY A 415 9.37 5.09 23.84
C GLY A 415 9.86 4.01 22.86
N ILE A 416 9.94 4.29 21.56
CA ILE A 416 10.53 3.36 20.61
C ILE A 416 12.05 3.24 20.76
N PHE A 417 12.70 4.23 21.37
CA PHE A 417 14.16 4.26 21.55
C PHE A 417 14.64 3.65 22.88
N GLY A 418 13.74 3.19 23.75
CA GLY A 418 14.08 2.53 25.03
C GLY A 418 14.10 3.46 26.22
#